data_a3227242929f2197d82d1e435bbd0300
#
_entry.id   a3227242929f2197d82d1e435bbd0300
#
_cell.length_a   1.000
_cell.length_b   1.000
_cell.length_c   1.000
_cell.angle_alpha   90.00
_cell.angle_beta   90.00
_cell.angle_gamma   90.00
#
_symmetry.space_group_name_H-M   'P 1'
#
loop_
_entity.id
_entity.type
_entity.pdbx_description
1 polymer ?
#
loop_
_entity_poly.entity_id
_entity_poly.type
_entity_poly.pdbx_seq_one_letter_code
_entity_poly.pdbx_strand_id
1 'polypeptide(L)'
;MVEVPRPIKVLIDRQPTNMQVREKGTVGYYCDVVMCVDQASGFILQQAVLKPDDSDGAVIAVAQETLDLLRQRAPGAEVTCVVRQERIARALAVCCPEVDTSLQPGDSFAPWDEAYLGMDQRLGSGGRLLPYLLRGDITEQEVAELFEAAAHFYRVRPWEFITGAGLLEIPGHDRDDPPLLVSVLGASGITHGITIFGSEADFKRVNSGKRQVNAISLSFELQDKLPPTLTAQAKEHGWVVASKSAFPMVMRVQRGKPIPCRGDDLRRATAALRVLAEATTAYRESRRRPRRR
;
A
#
# COMPACT_ATOMS: atom_id res chain seq x y z
N MET A 1 30.64 31.07 -20.90
CA MET A 1 29.22 30.69 -20.73
C MET A 1 29.07 30.13 -19.32
N VAL A 2 28.29 30.76 -18.46
CA VAL A 2 28.00 30.22 -17.14
C VAL A 2 26.97 29.13 -17.39
N GLU A 3 27.30 27.88 -17.05
CA GLU A 3 26.40 26.76 -17.17
C GLU A 3 25.26 26.96 -16.16
N VAL A 4 24.03 27.12 -16.65
CA VAL A 4 22.86 27.27 -15.78
C VAL A 4 22.65 25.94 -15.06
N PRO A 5 22.64 25.91 -13.71
CA PRO A 5 22.43 24.67 -12.97
C PRO A 5 21.12 24.03 -13.39
N ARG A 6 21.13 22.70 -13.55
CA ARG A 6 19.89 21.95 -13.86
C ARG A 6 18.94 22.00 -12.68
N PRO A 7 17.63 22.15 -12.91
CA PRO A 7 16.65 22.06 -11.83
C PRO A 7 16.69 20.67 -11.17
N ILE A 8 16.64 20.66 -9.85
CA ILE A 8 16.69 19.43 -9.03
C ILE A 8 15.29 19.17 -8.49
N LYS A 9 14.76 17.97 -8.74
CA LYS A 9 13.50 17.51 -8.13
C LYS A 9 13.80 16.47 -7.06
N VAL A 10 13.40 16.78 -5.83
CA VAL A 10 13.58 15.92 -4.66
C VAL A 10 12.27 15.24 -4.33
N LEU A 11 12.22 13.92 -4.46
CA LEU A 11 11.10 13.10 -4.02
C LEU A 11 11.21 12.87 -2.51
N ILE A 12 10.20 13.29 -1.75
CA ILE A 12 10.17 13.14 -0.30
C ILE A 12 8.96 12.32 0.08
N ASP A 13 9.19 11.22 0.77
CA ASP A 13 8.10 10.40 1.31
C ASP A 13 8.53 9.72 2.61
N ARG A 14 7.53 9.35 3.43
CA ARG A 14 7.67 8.57 4.65
C ARG A 14 6.91 7.27 4.49
N GLN A 15 7.58 6.14 4.69
CA GLN A 15 6.96 4.82 4.59
C GLN A 15 7.36 3.94 5.78
N PRO A 16 6.42 3.12 6.28
CA PRO A 16 6.71 2.12 7.29
C PRO A 16 7.63 1.04 6.73
N THR A 17 8.56 0.55 7.55
CA THR A 17 9.50 -0.50 7.16
C THR A 17 9.21 -1.81 7.88
N ASN A 18 9.82 -2.91 7.40
CA ASN A 18 9.88 -4.18 8.11
C ASN A 18 11.00 -4.23 9.16
N MET A 19 11.71 -3.13 9.37
CA MET A 19 12.79 -3.01 10.32
C MET A 19 12.24 -2.81 11.73
N GLN A 20 12.57 -3.74 12.63
CA GLN A 20 12.22 -3.64 14.05
C GLN A 20 13.38 -3.02 14.83
N VAL A 21 13.10 -1.91 15.49
CA VAL A 21 14.04 -1.28 16.41
C VAL A 21 13.70 -1.72 17.84
N ARG A 22 14.71 -2.17 18.57
CA ARG A 22 14.62 -2.50 19.99
C ARG A 22 15.57 -1.61 20.77
N GLU A 23 15.01 -0.70 21.53
CA GLU A 23 15.76 0.03 22.55
C GLU A 23 15.89 -0.84 23.82
N LYS A 24 17.02 -0.74 24.53
CA LYS A 24 17.26 -1.55 25.74
C LYS A 24 16.16 -1.26 26.79
N GLY A 25 15.41 -2.29 27.16
CA GLY A 25 14.34 -2.19 28.17
C GLY A 25 12.97 -1.77 27.65
N THR A 26 12.78 -1.66 26.33
CA THR A 26 11.48 -1.33 25.71
C THR A 26 10.92 -2.47 24.87
N VAL A 27 9.61 -2.40 24.61
CA VAL A 27 8.98 -3.24 23.59
C VAL A 27 9.45 -2.73 22.23
N GLY A 28 9.97 -3.64 21.40
CA GLY A 28 10.42 -3.27 20.05
C GLY A 28 9.27 -2.74 19.21
N TYR A 29 9.57 -1.74 18.38
CA TYR A 29 8.61 -1.15 17.44
C TYR A 29 9.15 -1.26 16.00
N TYR A 30 8.25 -1.29 15.03
CA TYR A 30 8.61 -1.14 13.63
C TYR A 30 8.78 0.34 13.33
N CYS A 31 9.87 0.68 12.65
CA CYS A 31 10.15 2.07 12.32
C CYS A 31 9.63 2.45 10.94
N ASP A 32 9.40 3.75 10.77
CA ASP A 32 9.26 4.36 9.46
C ASP A 32 10.61 4.80 8.94
N VAL A 33 10.72 4.95 7.63
CA VAL A 33 11.83 5.63 6.99
C VAL A 33 11.33 6.83 6.22
N VAL A 34 12.04 7.92 6.37
CA VAL A 34 11.94 9.08 5.49
C VAL A 34 13.12 9.08 4.57
N MET A 35 12.90 9.26 3.29
CA MET A 35 13.97 9.45 2.32
C MET A 35 13.69 10.66 1.44
N CYS A 36 14.75 11.40 1.15
CA CYS A 36 14.81 12.41 0.11
C CYS A 36 15.63 11.85 -1.04
N VAL A 37 15.03 11.67 -2.20
CA VAL A 37 15.63 11.01 -3.36
C VAL A 37 15.66 11.98 -4.55
N ASP A 38 16.79 12.12 -5.20
CA ASP A 38 16.86 12.86 -6.47
C ASP A 38 16.08 12.10 -7.55
N GLN A 39 15.07 12.75 -8.12
CA GLN A 39 14.18 12.12 -9.11
C GLN A 39 14.92 11.65 -10.36
N ALA A 40 15.94 12.40 -10.78
CA ALA A 40 16.64 12.11 -12.03
C ALA A 40 17.59 10.92 -11.93
N SER A 41 18.31 10.82 -10.82
CA SER A 41 19.33 9.76 -10.62
C SER A 41 18.86 8.59 -9.77
N GLY A 42 17.77 8.75 -8.99
CA GLY A 42 17.35 7.78 -7.97
C GLY A 42 18.28 7.73 -6.76
N PHE A 43 19.22 8.70 -6.63
CA PHE A 43 20.17 8.72 -5.54
C PHE A 43 19.51 9.23 -4.24
N ILE A 44 19.75 8.52 -3.14
CA ILE A 44 19.28 8.94 -1.82
C ILE A 44 20.16 10.10 -1.33
N LEU A 45 19.58 11.29 -1.25
CA LEU A 45 20.25 12.50 -0.78
C LEU A 45 20.36 12.51 0.75
N GLN A 46 19.27 12.13 1.41
CA GLN A 46 19.18 12.06 2.86
C GLN A 46 18.15 11.00 3.27
N GLN A 47 18.32 10.42 4.45
CA GLN A 47 17.38 9.47 5.03
C GLN A 47 17.39 9.55 6.55
N ALA A 48 16.24 9.24 7.17
CA ALA A 48 16.14 9.07 8.60
C ALA A 48 15.21 7.91 8.96
N VAL A 49 15.48 7.30 10.09
CA VAL A 49 14.62 6.30 10.71
C VAL A 49 13.79 7.00 11.77
N LEU A 50 12.47 6.89 11.69
CA LEU A 50 11.52 7.54 12.59
C LEU A 50 10.72 6.50 13.38
N LYS A 51 10.24 6.89 14.55
CA LYS A 51 9.20 6.14 15.25
C LYS A 51 7.87 6.32 14.52
N PRO A 52 6.94 5.35 14.59
CA PRO A 52 5.63 5.48 13.92
C PRO A 52 4.82 6.69 14.39
N ASP A 53 5.00 7.08 15.66
CA ASP A 53 4.34 8.22 16.32
C ASP A 53 5.09 9.55 16.18
N ASP A 54 6.27 9.56 15.54
CA ASP A 54 6.98 10.82 15.26
C ASP A 54 6.13 11.71 14.34
N SER A 55 6.07 13.00 14.69
CA SER A 55 5.29 13.99 13.94
C SER A 55 5.86 14.26 12.54
N ASP A 56 5.05 14.90 11.70
CA ASP A 56 5.51 15.38 10.38
C ASP A 56 6.66 16.39 10.50
N GLY A 57 6.86 17.01 11.66
CA GLY A 57 8.03 17.84 11.95
C GLY A 57 9.37 17.10 11.76
N ALA A 58 9.41 15.79 12.06
CA ALA A 58 10.60 14.98 11.81
C ALA A 58 10.87 14.80 10.30
N VAL A 59 9.82 14.67 9.48
CA VAL A 59 9.93 14.63 8.00
C VAL A 59 10.46 15.96 7.47
N ILE A 60 9.94 17.06 8.01
CA ILE A 60 10.36 18.42 7.62
C ILE A 60 11.82 18.66 7.97
N ALA A 61 12.30 18.21 9.13
CA ALA A 61 13.71 18.32 9.49
C ALA A 61 14.63 17.63 8.48
N VAL A 62 14.29 16.41 8.05
CA VAL A 62 15.06 15.68 7.03
C VAL A 62 15.04 16.41 5.69
N ALA A 63 13.91 16.99 5.31
CA ALA A 63 13.77 17.78 4.09
C ALA A 63 14.65 19.05 4.16
N GLN A 64 14.63 19.77 5.28
CA GLN A 64 15.46 20.97 5.49
C GLN A 64 16.96 20.66 5.42
N GLU A 65 17.42 19.59 6.08
CA GLU A 65 18.80 19.13 5.98
C GLU A 65 19.19 18.81 4.53
N THR A 66 18.27 18.20 3.76
CA THR A 66 18.48 17.92 2.34
C THR A 66 18.62 19.20 1.53
N LEU A 67 17.74 20.17 1.76
CA LEU A 67 17.78 21.46 1.08
C LEU A 67 19.07 22.23 1.39
N ASP A 68 19.52 22.23 2.63
CA ASP A 68 20.77 22.85 3.04
C ASP A 68 21.98 22.17 2.38
N LEU A 69 21.97 20.85 2.29
CA LEU A 69 22.99 20.09 1.57
C LEU A 69 23.03 20.47 0.08
N LEU A 70 21.86 20.60 -0.56
CA LEU A 70 21.76 20.97 -1.98
C LEU A 70 22.21 22.41 -2.22
N ARG A 71 21.85 23.36 -1.35
CA ARG A 71 22.32 24.75 -1.42
C ARG A 71 23.87 24.86 -1.38
N GLN A 72 24.50 23.99 -0.57
CA GLN A 72 25.95 23.94 -0.46
C GLN A 72 26.60 23.30 -1.69
N ARG A 73 26.02 22.23 -2.24
CA ARG A 73 26.62 21.44 -3.32
C ARG A 73 26.31 21.97 -4.72
N ALA A 74 25.14 22.59 -4.88
CA ALA A 74 24.65 23.11 -6.16
C ALA A 74 24.11 24.54 -5.97
N PRO A 75 24.96 25.52 -5.64
CA PRO A 75 24.51 26.88 -5.40
C PRO A 75 23.86 27.48 -6.64
N GLY A 76 22.65 28.02 -6.46
CA GLY A 76 21.83 28.60 -7.54
C GLY A 76 21.00 27.60 -8.34
N ALA A 77 21.01 26.30 -8.01
CA ALA A 77 20.09 25.37 -8.60
C ALA A 77 18.66 25.61 -8.08
N GLU A 78 17.70 25.59 -8.99
CA GLU A 78 16.27 25.59 -8.63
C GLU A 78 15.90 24.22 -8.06
N VAL A 79 15.34 24.18 -6.84
CA VAL A 79 14.96 22.93 -6.17
C VAL A 79 13.45 22.89 -6.01
N THR A 80 12.83 21.80 -6.47
CA THR A 80 11.41 21.48 -6.27
C THR A 80 11.28 20.26 -5.39
N CYS A 81 10.52 20.36 -4.30
CA CYS A 81 10.13 19.22 -3.47
C CYS A 81 8.86 18.57 -4.04
N VAL A 82 8.91 17.28 -4.28
CA VAL A 82 7.77 16.50 -4.76
C VAL A 82 7.36 15.52 -3.67
N VAL A 83 6.10 15.55 -3.26
CA VAL A 83 5.56 14.73 -2.17
C VAL A 83 4.29 14.00 -2.58
N ARG A 84 4.00 12.87 -1.93
CA ARG A 84 2.75 12.10 -2.15
C ARG A 84 1.64 12.48 -1.19
N GLN A 85 2.00 12.98 0.00
CA GLN A 85 1.06 13.20 1.08
C GLN A 85 0.77 14.69 1.23
N GLU A 86 -0.50 15.05 1.13
CA GLU A 86 -0.93 16.45 1.20
C GLU A 86 -0.53 17.13 2.52
N ARG A 87 -0.57 16.39 3.64
CA ARG A 87 -0.12 16.91 4.94
C ARG A 87 1.35 17.33 4.95
N ILE A 88 2.21 16.53 4.27
CA ILE A 88 3.64 16.84 4.14
C ILE A 88 3.82 18.04 3.21
N ALA A 89 3.07 18.12 2.10
CA ALA A 89 3.09 19.27 1.20
C ALA A 89 2.75 20.58 1.94
N ARG A 90 1.68 20.57 2.72
CA ARG A 90 1.27 21.74 3.52
C ARG A 90 2.34 22.11 4.55
N ALA A 91 2.92 21.15 5.24
CA ALA A 91 3.96 21.40 6.23
C ALA A 91 5.24 21.97 5.60
N LEU A 92 5.68 21.44 4.45
CA LEU A 92 6.81 21.97 3.69
C LEU A 92 6.56 23.40 3.20
N ALA A 93 5.39 23.68 2.65
CA ALA A 93 5.05 25.02 2.19
C ALA A 93 5.08 26.09 3.31
N VAL A 94 4.81 25.66 4.56
CA VAL A 94 4.91 26.55 5.73
C VAL A 94 6.36 26.70 6.22
N CYS A 95 7.12 25.60 6.28
CA CYS A 95 8.44 25.57 6.89
C CYS A 95 9.57 25.93 5.91
N CYS A 96 9.34 25.77 4.60
CA CYS A 96 10.31 26.04 3.53
C CYS A 96 9.63 26.84 2.39
N PRO A 97 9.11 28.06 2.68
CA PRO A 97 8.30 28.81 1.72
C PRO A 97 9.07 29.25 0.46
N GLU A 98 10.39 29.22 0.51
CA GLU A 98 11.28 29.54 -0.60
C GLU A 98 11.47 28.36 -1.59
N VAL A 99 10.93 27.19 -1.28
CA VAL A 99 11.06 25.99 -2.13
C VAL A 99 9.70 25.65 -2.72
N ASP A 100 9.67 25.49 -4.04
CA ASP A 100 8.47 25.03 -4.71
C ASP A 100 8.13 23.60 -4.27
N THR A 101 6.88 23.40 -3.84
CA THR A 101 6.39 22.09 -3.36
C THR A 101 5.24 21.63 -4.22
N SER A 102 5.38 20.49 -4.87
CA SER A 102 4.34 19.88 -5.69
C SER A 102 3.84 18.57 -5.11
N LEU A 103 2.52 18.41 -5.11
CA LEU A 103 1.85 17.16 -4.76
C LEU A 103 1.70 16.33 -6.04
N GLN A 104 2.32 15.16 -6.09
CA GLN A 104 2.20 14.25 -7.24
C GLN A 104 1.82 12.85 -6.78
N PRO A 105 0.78 12.23 -7.36
CA PRO A 105 0.41 10.86 -7.04
C PRO A 105 1.30 9.83 -7.75
N GLY A 106 1.49 8.71 -7.10
CA GLY A 106 1.84 7.39 -7.66
C GLY A 106 3.12 7.27 -8.51
N ASP A 107 2.97 7.25 -9.81
CA ASP A 107 4.01 6.78 -10.74
C ASP A 107 5.27 7.65 -10.84
N SER A 108 5.17 8.93 -10.50
CA SER A 108 6.32 9.86 -10.46
C SER A 108 7.35 9.52 -9.37
N PHE A 109 6.99 8.63 -8.43
CA PHE A 109 7.85 8.19 -7.33
C PHE A 109 8.62 6.88 -7.60
N ALA A 110 8.63 6.38 -8.82
CA ALA A 110 9.35 5.14 -9.13
C ALA A 110 10.80 5.09 -8.62
N PRO A 111 11.63 6.16 -8.74
CA PRO A 111 12.99 6.16 -8.18
C PRO A 111 13.01 6.04 -6.65
N TRP A 112 12.08 6.69 -5.97
CA TRP A 112 11.94 6.60 -4.52
C TRP A 112 11.52 5.19 -4.09
N ASP A 113 10.53 4.61 -4.78
CA ASP A 113 10.04 3.26 -4.51
C ASP A 113 11.13 2.20 -4.73
N GLU A 114 11.97 2.36 -5.75
CA GLU A 114 13.11 1.47 -5.99
C GLU A 114 14.16 1.57 -4.88
N ALA A 115 14.50 2.78 -4.46
CA ALA A 115 15.43 3.01 -3.34
C ALA A 115 14.89 2.41 -2.04
N TYR A 116 13.61 2.65 -1.72
CA TYR A 116 12.93 2.10 -0.56
C TYR A 116 12.92 0.56 -0.57
N LEU A 117 12.52 -0.06 -1.68
CA LEU A 117 12.51 -1.51 -1.81
C LEU A 117 13.91 -2.11 -1.64
N GLY A 118 14.91 -1.47 -2.21
CA GLY A 118 16.31 -1.89 -2.06
C GLY A 118 16.80 -1.82 -0.62
N MET A 119 16.38 -0.80 0.11
CA MET A 119 16.71 -0.62 1.52
C MET A 119 15.96 -1.63 2.39
N ASP A 120 14.63 -1.74 2.25
CA ASP A 120 13.79 -2.64 3.07
C ASP A 120 14.20 -4.11 2.89
N GLN A 121 14.63 -4.51 1.70
CA GLN A 121 15.16 -5.85 1.45
C GLN A 121 16.49 -6.14 2.17
N ARG A 122 17.32 -5.12 2.36
CA ARG A 122 18.63 -5.26 3.03
C ARG A 122 18.54 -5.20 4.53
N LEU A 123 17.65 -4.35 5.05
CA LEU A 123 17.52 -4.03 6.47
C LEU A 123 16.36 -4.77 7.13
N GLY A 124 15.33 -5.10 6.34
CA GLY A 124 14.16 -5.80 6.80
C GLY A 124 14.43 -7.29 6.98
N SER A 125 14.09 -7.84 8.12
CA SER A 125 14.15 -9.27 8.41
C SER A 125 13.06 -10.05 7.66
N GLY A 126 13.12 -10.10 6.31
CA GLY A 126 12.37 -11.03 5.49
C GLY A 126 10.84 -10.90 5.56
N GLY A 127 10.28 -9.78 5.09
CA GLY A 127 8.85 -9.73 4.72
C GLY A 127 7.86 -9.78 5.88
N ARG A 128 8.18 -9.20 7.04
CA ARG A 128 7.21 -9.10 8.14
C ARG A 128 6.08 -8.14 7.78
N LEU A 129 4.88 -8.67 7.92
CA LEU A 129 3.64 -7.93 7.69
C LEU A 129 3.46 -6.88 8.80
N LEU A 130 3.36 -5.60 8.41
CA LEU A 130 3.10 -4.50 9.34
C LEU A 130 1.60 -4.41 9.66
N PRO A 131 1.24 -4.06 10.90
CA PRO A 131 -0.11 -3.64 11.25
C PRO A 131 -0.63 -2.53 10.33
N TYR A 132 -1.92 -2.54 10.02
CA TYR A 132 -2.51 -1.60 9.05
C TYR A 132 -2.33 -0.13 9.44
N LEU A 133 -2.59 0.20 10.70
CA LEU A 133 -2.54 1.60 11.18
C LEU A 133 -1.11 2.13 11.39
N LEU A 134 -0.09 1.26 11.32
CA LEU A 134 1.29 1.72 11.30
C LEU A 134 1.73 2.22 9.92
N ARG A 135 0.85 2.14 8.93
CA ARG A 135 1.05 2.65 7.58
C ARG A 135 0.39 4.02 7.52
N GLY A 136 1.17 5.09 7.52
CA GLY A 136 0.74 6.45 7.80
C GLY A 136 -0.31 7.09 6.89
N ASP A 137 -0.76 6.41 5.83
CA ASP A 137 -1.81 6.84 4.90
C ASP A 137 -3.11 6.03 5.02
N ILE A 138 -3.20 5.13 6.02
CA ILE A 138 -4.36 4.26 6.25
C ILE A 138 -5.08 4.72 7.50
N THR A 139 -6.36 4.97 7.38
CA THR A 139 -7.24 5.36 8.50
C THR A 139 -7.88 4.13 9.15
N GLU A 140 -8.24 4.26 10.44
CA GLU A 140 -8.98 3.23 11.15
C GLU A 140 -10.30 2.86 10.46
N GLN A 141 -11.00 3.84 9.91
CA GLN A 141 -12.24 3.63 9.19
C GLN A 141 -12.02 2.77 7.93
N GLU A 142 -10.99 3.04 7.13
CA GLU A 142 -10.69 2.24 5.94
C GLU A 142 -10.39 0.78 6.29
N VAL A 143 -9.70 0.55 7.42
CA VAL A 143 -9.42 -0.81 7.88
C VAL A 143 -10.70 -1.49 8.37
N ALA A 144 -11.53 -0.79 9.16
CA ALA A 144 -12.81 -1.33 9.63
C ALA A 144 -13.71 -1.74 8.45
N GLU A 145 -13.83 -0.88 7.43
CA GLU A 145 -14.60 -1.16 6.21
C GLU A 145 -14.05 -2.37 5.43
N LEU A 146 -12.72 -2.46 5.33
CA LEU A 146 -12.07 -3.63 4.72
C LEU A 146 -12.43 -4.92 5.45
N PHE A 147 -12.34 -4.93 6.79
CA PHE A 147 -12.62 -6.11 7.59
C PHE A 147 -14.08 -6.53 7.52
N GLU A 148 -15.02 -5.59 7.51
CA GLU A 148 -16.44 -5.87 7.30
C GLU A 148 -16.71 -6.48 5.93
N ALA A 149 -16.19 -5.87 4.86
CA ALA A 149 -16.34 -6.37 3.50
C ALA A 149 -15.70 -7.75 3.34
N ALA A 150 -14.51 -7.95 3.90
CA ALA A 150 -13.82 -9.23 3.88
C ALA A 150 -14.57 -10.32 4.65
N ALA A 151 -15.12 -9.98 5.82
CA ALA A 151 -15.92 -10.93 6.59
C ALA A 151 -17.22 -11.33 5.86
N HIS A 152 -17.87 -10.39 5.17
CA HIS A 152 -19.04 -10.68 4.35
C HIS A 152 -18.66 -11.57 3.16
N PHE A 153 -17.64 -11.21 2.38
CA PHE A 153 -17.12 -11.99 1.26
C PHE A 153 -16.76 -13.42 1.67
N TYR A 154 -16.07 -13.58 2.82
CA TYR A 154 -15.68 -14.89 3.32
C TYR A 154 -16.91 -15.77 3.65
N ARG A 155 -17.97 -15.21 4.22
CA ARG A 155 -19.22 -15.93 4.55
C ARG A 155 -20.00 -16.36 3.32
N VAL A 156 -20.04 -15.52 2.27
CA VAL A 156 -20.76 -15.83 1.02
C VAL A 156 -19.97 -16.72 0.06
N ARG A 157 -18.66 -16.89 0.29
CA ARG A 157 -17.77 -17.81 -0.45
C ARG A 157 -17.89 -17.71 -1.97
N PRO A 158 -17.55 -16.59 -2.60
CA PRO A 158 -17.65 -16.43 -4.06
C PRO A 158 -16.85 -17.47 -4.85
N TRP A 159 -15.76 -17.96 -4.29
CA TRP A 159 -14.88 -18.98 -4.92
C TRP A 159 -15.57 -20.35 -5.16
N GLU A 160 -16.74 -20.60 -4.56
CA GLU A 160 -17.53 -21.80 -4.87
C GLU A 160 -18.28 -21.68 -6.20
N PHE A 161 -18.44 -20.46 -6.73
CA PHE A 161 -19.23 -20.16 -7.94
C PHE A 161 -18.40 -19.53 -9.04
N ILE A 162 -17.35 -18.80 -8.68
CA ILE A 162 -16.46 -18.12 -9.61
C ILE A 162 -15.20 -18.96 -9.73
N THR A 163 -14.99 -19.55 -10.90
CA THR A 163 -13.78 -20.34 -11.16
C THR A 163 -12.58 -19.44 -11.29
N GLY A 164 -11.49 -19.75 -10.56
CA GLY A 164 -10.30 -18.89 -10.46
C GLY A 164 -9.50 -18.64 -11.75
N ALA A 165 -9.92 -19.20 -12.88
CA ALA A 165 -9.26 -19.02 -14.18
C ALA A 165 -9.74 -17.78 -14.96
N GLY A 166 -10.73 -17.03 -14.42
CA GLY A 166 -11.34 -15.89 -15.10
C GLY A 166 -10.84 -14.54 -14.55
N LEU A 167 -10.71 -13.58 -15.44
CA LEU A 167 -10.56 -12.17 -15.12
C LEU A 167 -11.95 -11.53 -15.19
N LEU A 168 -12.35 -10.90 -14.08
CA LEU A 168 -13.60 -10.17 -13.97
C LEU A 168 -13.30 -8.68 -14.06
N GLU A 169 -14.13 -7.96 -14.78
CA GLU A 169 -14.14 -6.51 -14.79
C GLU A 169 -15.29 -6.04 -13.90
N ILE A 170 -14.99 -5.26 -12.88
CA ILE A 170 -15.96 -4.74 -11.93
C ILE A 170 -15.82 -3.22 -11.80
N PRO A 171 -16.87 -2.49 -11.39
CA PRO A 171 -16.78 -1.05 -11.18
C PRO A 171 -15.63 -0.64 -10.28
N GLY A 172 -15.01 0.51 -10.54
CA GLY A 172 -14.02 1.13 -9.68
C GLY A 172 -14.60 1.51 -8.31
N HIS A 173 -13.74 2.01 -7.42
CA HIS A 173 -14.15 2.46 -6.09
C HIS A 173 -15.05 3.70 -6.20
N ASP A 174 -14.63 4.68 -6.99
CA ASP A 174 -15.39 5.87 -7.28
C ASP A 174 -15.99 5.81 -8.70
N ARG A 175 -16.99 6.67 -8.96
CA ARG A 175 -17.73 6.67 -10.22
C ARG A 175 -16.84 6.95 -11.45
N ASP A 176 -15.77 7.72 -11.23
CA ASP A 176 -14.84 8.13 -12.28
C ASP A 176 -13.58 7.26 -12.34
N ASP A 177 -13.46 6.30 -11.42
CA ASP A 177 -12.35 5.36 -11.41
C ASP A 177 -12.45 4.35 -12.55
N PRO A 178 -11.31 3.93 -13.13
CA PRO A 178 -11.30 2.86 -14.10
C PRO A 178 -11.79 1.54 -13.47
N PRO A 179 -12.41 0.66 -14.26
CA PRO A 179 -12.83 -0.65 -13.80
C PRO A 179 -11.66 -1.43 -13.17
N LEU A 180 -11.96 -2.21 -12.14
CA LEU A 180 -11.01 -3.10 -11.50
C LEU A 180 -10.98 -4.46 -12.21
N LEU A 181 -9.79 -4.94 -12.53
CA LEU A 181 -9.57 -6.25 -13.14
C LEU A 181 -9.29 -7.27 -12.03
N VAL A 182 -10.25 -8.10 -11.69
CA VAL A 182 -10.22 -8.96 -10.50
C VAL A 182 -10.25 -10.44 -10.85
N SER A 183 -9.43 -11.24 -10.17
CA SER A 183 -9.53 -12.69 -10.14
C SER A 183 -9.87 -13.15 -8.73
N VAL A 184 -10.81 -14.10 -8.61
CA VAL A 184 -11.18 -14.70 -7.32
C VAL A 184 -10.31 -15.92 -7.07
N LEU A 185 -9.67 -15.96 -5.90
CA LEU A 185 -8.83 -17.07 -5.45
C LEU A 185 -9.67 -18.04 -4.57
N GLY A 186 -9.43 -19.34 -4.69
CA GLY A 186 -10.04 -20.32 -3.79
C GLY A 186 -10.54 -21.60 -4.46
N ALA A 187 -10.59 -21.65 -5.79
CA ALA A 187 -11.01 -22.85 -6.50
C ALA A 187 -10.14 -24.09 -6.19
N SER A 188 -8.86 -23.89 -5.86
CA SER A 188 -7.94 -24.97 -5.45
C SER A 188 -8.04 -25.35 -3.97
N GLY A 189 -8.79 -24.59 -3.15
CA GLY A 189 -8.90 -24.80 -1.71
C GLY A 189 -7.66 -24.44 -0.88
N ILE A 190 -6.59 -23.93 -1.50
CA ILE A 190 -5.31 -23.62 -0.82
C ILE A 190 -5.32 -22.20 -0.24
N THR A 191 -5.73 -21.22 -1.03
CA THR A 191 -5.77 -19.81 -0.62
C THR A 191 -7.07 -19.21 -1.09
N HIS A 192 -7.82 -18.57 -0.19
CA HIS A 192 -9.04 -17.84 -0.52
C HIS A 192 -8.76 -16.33 -0.55
N GLY A 193 -9.41 -15.62 -1.47
CA GLY A 193 -9.22 -14.17 -1.58
C GLY A 193 -9.50 -13.62 -2.97
N ILE A 194 -8.85 -12.50 -3.27
CA ILE A 194 -8.91 -11.86 -4.59
C ILE A 194 -7.53 -11.33 -4.99
N THR A 195 -7.33 -11.18 -6.29
CA THR A 195 -6.21 -10.41 -6.84
C THR A 195 -6.76 -9.36 -7.81
N ILE A 196 -6.41 -8.10 -7.60
CA ILE A 196 -6.73 -6.98 -8.48
C ILE A 196 -5.48 -6.69 -9.30
N PHE A 197 -5.56 -6.81 -10.61
CA PHE A 197 -4.44 -6.60 -11.53
C PHE A 197 -4.37 -5.17 -12.02
N GLY A 198 -3.17 -4.65 -12.22
CA GLY A 198 -2.96 -3.33 -12.82
C GLY A 198 -3.34 -3.28 -14.31
N SER A 199 -3.32 -4.45 -14.98
CA SER A 199 -3.67 -4.59 -16.39
C SER A 199 -4.00 -6.04 -16.75
N GLU A 200 -4.69 -6.27 -17.89
CA GLU A 200 -4.84 -7.62 -18.46
C GLU A 200 -3.48 -8.28 -18.78
N ALA A 201 -2.49 -7.48 -19.12
CA ALA A 201 -1.14 -7.99 -19.39
C ALA A 201 -0.52 -8.59 -18.13
N ASP A 202 -0.76 -7.99 -16.95
CA ASP A 202 -0.31 -8.52 -15.67
C ASP A 202 -1.00 -9.86 -15.35
N PHE A 203 -2.31 -9.96 -15.59
CA PHE A 203 -3.04 -11.23 -15.45
C PHE A 203 -2.48 -12.32 -16.38
N LYS A 204 -2.26 -12.01 -17.66
CA LYS A 204 -1.67 -12.96 -18.63
C LYS A 204 -0.25 -13.38 -18.22
N ARG A 205 0.54 -12.47 -17.64
CA ARG A 205 1.88 -12.78 -17.12
C ARG A 205 1.83 -13.77 -15.97
N VAL A 206 0.94 -13.54 -14.99
CA VAL A 206 0.77 -14.46 -13.85
C VAL A 206 0.40 -15.86 -14.35
N ASN A 207 -0.58 -15.98 -15.25
CA ASN A 207 -1.02 -17.26 -15.78
C ASN A 207 0.07 -17.97 -16.61
N SER A 208 1.02 -17.22 -17.17
CA SER A 208 2.19 -17.78 -17.86
C SER A 208 3.39 -18.04 -16.93
N GLY A 209 3.22 -17.94 -15.62
CA GLY A 209 4.27 -18.18 -14.63
C GLY A 209 5.29 -17.05 -14.48
N LYS A 210 5.08 -15.90 -15.12
CA LYS A 210 5.95 -14.73 -15.00
C LYS A 210 5.67 -13.98 -13.71
N ARG A 211 6.73 -13.58 -13.00
CA ARG A 211 6.62 -12.95 -11.68
C ARG A 211 6.58 -11.42 -11.70
N GLN A 212 7.00 -10.78 -12.79
CA GLN A 212 7.02 -9.30 -12.88
C GLN A 212 5.63 -8.75 -13.19
N VAL A 213 4.84 -8.56 -12.18
CA VAL A 213 3.44 -8.10 -12.27
C VAL A 213 3.17 -6.99 -11.25
N ASN A 214 2.17 -6.16 -11.56
CA ASN A 214 1.61 -5.20 -10.63
C ASN A 214 0.21 -5.67 -10.24
N ALA A 215 -0.01 -5.83 -8.94
CA ALA A 215 -1.30 -6.30 -8.43
C ALA A 215 -1.51 -5.87 -6.97
N ILE A 216 -2.76 -5.88 -6.54
CA ILE A 216 -3.16 -5.86 -5.13
C ILE A 216 -3.71 -7.25 -4.84
N SER A 217 -3.15 -7.95 -3.87
CA SER A 217 -3.63 -9.26 -3.44
C SER A 217 -4.25 -9.15 -2.06
N LEU A 218 -5.46 -9.65 -1.91
CA LEU A 218 -6.07 -9.90 -0.61
C LEU A 218 -6.19 -11.41 -0.43
N SER A 219 -5.56 -11.94 0.61
CA SER A 219 -5.69 -13.33 1.04
C SER A 219 -6.28 -13.41 2.44
N PHE A 220 -6.92 -14.56 2.73
CA PHE A 220 -7.38 -14.88 4.07
C PHE A 220 -6.38 -15.80 4.74
N GLU A 221 -5.89 -15.37 5.91
CA GLU A 221 -4.83 -16.06 6.62
C GLU A 221 -5.32 -16.64 7.96
N LEU A 222 -4.63 -17.66 8.43
CA LEU A 222 -4.83 -18.21 9.78
C LEU A 222 -4.27 -17.23 10.81
N GLN A 223 -5.08 -16.83 11.79
CA GLN A 223 -4.69 -15.86 12.82
C GLN A 223 -3.47 -16.29 13.64
N ASP A 224 -3.31 -17.59 13.90
CA ASP A 224 -2.20 -18.15 14.65
C ASP A 224 -0.86 -18.14 13.90
N LYS A 225 -0.90 -17.94 12.59
CA LYS A 225 0.30 -17.77 11.74
C LYS A 225 0.71 -16.33 11.52
N LEU A 226 -0.10 -15.38 11.98
CA LEU A 226 0.18 -13.96 11.81
C LEU A 226 1.03 -13.40 12.95
N PRO A 227 1.79 -12.32 12.69
CA PRO A 227 2.41 -11.57 13.78
C PRO A 227 1.38 -11.17 14.83
N PRO A 228 1.67 -11.35 16.12
CA PRO A 228 0.74 -11.00 17.21
C PRO A 228 0.26 -9.55 17.17
N THR A 229 1.06 -8.64 16.64
CA THR A 229 0.73 -7.22 16.50
C THR A 229 -0.46 -6.97 15.56
N LEU A 230 -0.61 -7.76 14.48
CA LEU A 230 -1.74 -7.66 13.56
C LEU A 230 -3.05 -8.09 14.22
N THR A 231 -3.03 -9.24 14.87
CA THR A 231 -4.22 -9.78 15.56
C THR A 231 -4.60 -8.96 16.79
N ALA A 232 -3.60 -8.40 17.51
CA ALA A 232 -3.82 -7.48 18.62
C ALA A 232 -4.52 -6.20 18.16
N GLN A 233 -4.06 -5.58 17.06
CA GLN A 233 -4.69 -4.39 16.51
C GLN A 233 -6.15 -4.66 16.10
N ALA A 234 -6.44 -5.78 15.43
CA ALA A 234 -7.81 -6.13 15.07
C ALA A 234 -8.71 -6.31 16.30
N LYS A 235 -8.17 -6.88 17.37
CA LYS A 235 -8.89 -7.06 18.64
C LYS A 235 -9.11 -5.73 19.37
N GLU A 236 -8.10 -4.87 19.41
CA GLU A 236 -8.13 -3.55 20.06
C GLU A 236 -9.21 -2.65 19.44
N HIS A 237 -9.28 -2.64 18.10
CA HIS A 237 -10.25 -1.82 17.36
C HIS A 237 -11.59 -2.54 17.10
N GLY A 238 -11.75 -3.78 17.56
CA GLY A 238 -13.00 -4.55 17.40
C GLY A 238 -13.34 -4.91 15.95
N TRP A 239 -12.35 -4.99 15.06
CA TRP A 239 -12.59 -5.31 13.64
C TRP A 239 -13.13 -6.73 13.46
N VAL A 240 -14.12 -6.85 12.58
CA VAL A 240 -14.83 -8.10 12.37
C VAL A 240 -14.01 -9.10 11.56
N VAL A 241 -13.65 -10.22 12.17
CA VAL A 241 -13.00 -11.35 11.49
C VAL A 241 -13.97 -12.51 11.40
N ALA A 242 -14.26 -13.03 10.21
CA ALA A 242 -15.31 -14.03 9.99
C ALA A 242 -15.03 -15.37 10.68
N SER A 243 -13.78 -15.78 10.80
CA SER A 243 -13.31 -16.99 11.50
C SER A 243 -11.81 -16.90 11.79
N LYS A 244 -11.28 -17.87 12.55
CA LYS A 244 -9.83 -17.96 12.81
C LYS A 244 -8.97 -18.09 11.55
N SER A 245 -9.55 -18.56 10.44
CA SER A 245 -8.87 -18.72 9.15
C SER A 245 -9.26 -17.65 8.13
N ALA A 246 -9.85 -16.54 8.58
CA ALA A 246 -10.41 -15.51 7.72
C ALA A 246 -9.86 -14.10 8.03
N PHE A 247 -8.64 -14.02 8.53
CA PHE A 247 -8.01 -12.72 8.73
C PHE A 247 -7.60 -12.13 7.38
N PRO A 248 -8.15 -10.97 6.97
CA PRO A 248 -7.84 -10.39 5.68
C PRO A 248 -6.45 -9.78 5.68
N MET A 249 -5.63 -10.17 4.70
CA MET A 249 -4.29 -9.64 4.47
C MET A 249 -4.23 -9.00 3.10
N VAL A 250 -4.03 -7.68 3.06
CA VAL A 250 -3.83 -6.94 1.82
C VAL A 250 -2.35 -6.69 1.59
N MET A 251 -1.88 -7.02 0.41
CA MET A 251 -0.51 -6.85 -0.03
C MET A 251 -0.50 -6.24 -1.42
N ARG A 252 0.30 -5.22 -1.62
CA ARG A 252 0.60 -4.71 -2.95
C ARG A 252 1.78 -5.48 -3.54
N VAL A 253 1.68 -5.84 -4.78
CA VAL A 253 2.78 -6.46 -5.55
C VAL A 253 3.18 -5.48 -6.63
N GLN A 254 4.43 -5.05 -6.63
CA GLN A 254 4.98 -4.16 -7.65
C GLN A 254 6.18 -4.84 -8.32
N ARG A 255 6.11 -4.98 -9.65
CA ARG A 255 7.13 -5.72 -10.42
C ARG A 255 7.45 -7.11 -9.84
N GLY A 256 6.41 -7.77 -9.28
CA GLY A 256 6.52 -9.09 -8.67
C GLY A 256 7.10 -9.13 -7.26
N LYS A 257 7.37 -7.98 -6.64
CA LYS A 257 7.85 -7.88 -5.26
C LYS A 257 6.70 -7.43 -4.36
N PRO A 258 6.50 -8.07 -3.20
CA PRO A 258 5.54 -7.61 -2.22
C PRO A 258 6.03 -6.31 -1.57
N ILE A 259 5.14 -5.33 -1.48
CA ILE A 259 5.37 -4.07 -0.79
C ILE A 259 4.18 -3.77 0.12
N PRO A 260 4.33 -2.90 1.13
CA PRO A 260 3.22 -2.47 1.96
C PRO A 260 2.08 -1.87 1.12
N CYS A 261 0.83 -2.23 1.45
CA CYS A 261 -0.33 -1.62 0.82
C CYS A 261 -0.55 -0.20 1.35
N ARG A 262 -1.28 0.61 0.60
CA ARG A 262 -1.68 2.00 0.89
C ARG A 262 -3.19 2.09 1.12
N GLY A 263 -3.66 3.22 1.59
CA GLY A 263 -5.09 3.46 1.75
C GLY A 263 -5.89 3.23 0.47
N ASP A 264 -5.37 3.69 -0.68
CA ASP A 264 -6.00 3.42 -1.98
C ASP A 264 -6.11 1.92 -2.31
N ASP A 265 -5.09 1.14 -1.98
CA ASP A 265 -5.13 -0.32 -2.17
C ASP A 265 -6.22 -0.98 -1.31
N LEU A 266 -6.42 -0.47 -0.07
CA LEU A 266 -7.49 -0.93 0.81
C LEU A 266 -8.87 -0.57 0.24
N ARG A 267 -9.06 0.68 -0.21
CA ARG A 267 -10.33 1.12 -0.80
C ARG A 267 -10.70 0.28 -2.01
N ARG A 268 -9.76 0.02 -2.92
CA ARG A 268 -9.96 -0.84 -4.09
C ARG A 268 -10.29 -2.28 -3.69
N ALA A 269 -9.57 -2.85 -2.73
CA ALA A 269 -9.85 -4.19 -2.22
C ALA A 269 -11.24 -4.27 -1.60
N THR A 270 -11.62 -3.27 -0.78
CA THR A 270 -12.94 -3.17 -0.14
C THR A 270 -14.06 -3.11 -1.17
N ALA A 271 -13.93 -2.25 -2.20
CA ALA A 271 -14.89 -2.14 -3.29
C ALA A 271 -15.06 -3.48 -4.03
N ALA A 272 -13.95 -4.13 -4.37
CA ALA A 272 -13.98 -5.42 -5.06
C ALA A 272 -14.68 -6.49 -4.23
N LEU A 273 -14.38 -6.57 -2.93
CA LEU A 273 -15.03 -7.55 -2.02
C LEU A 273 -16.53 -7.32 -1.92
N ARG A 274 -16.98 -6.05 -1.80
CA ARG A 274 -18.41 -5.70 -1.71
C ARG A 274 -19.15 -6.14 -2.97
N VAL A 275 -18.68 -5.73 -4.14
CA VAL A 275 -19.32 -6.07 -5.43
C VAL A 275 -19.41 -7.58 -5.63
N LEU A 276 -18.34 -8.32 -5.37
CA LEU A 276 -18.32 -9.77 -5.53
C LEU A 276 -19.21 -10.49 -4.52
N ALA A 277 -19.28 -10.01 -3.28
CA ALA A 277 -20.18 -10.58 -2.26
C ALA A 277 -21.65 -10.35 -2.59
N GLU A 278 -22.02 -9.15 -3.02
CA GLU A 278 -23.38 -8.81 -3.45
C GLU A 278 -23.82 -9.63 -4.67
N ALA A 279 -22.96 -9.70 -5.71
CA ALA A 279 -23.23 -10.50 -6.90
C ALA A 279 -23.42 -11.98 -6.56
N THR A 280 -22.61 -12.53 -5.64
CA THR A 280 -22.72 -13.92 -5.18
C THR A 280 -24.02 -14.16 -4.42
N THR A 281 -24.41 -13.24 -3.57
CA THR A 281 -25.67 -13.30 -2.81
C THR A 281 -26.86 -13.28 -3.76
N ALA A 282 -26.91 -12.35 -4.69
CA ALA A 282 -27.97 -12.25 -5.69
C ALA A 282 -28.06 -13.53 -6.56
N TYR A 283 -26.91 -14.10 -6.96
CA TYR A 283 -26.87 -15.35 -7.70
C TYR A 283 -27.45 -16.52 -6.89
N ARG A 284 -27.13 -16.66 -5.60
CA ARG A 284 -27.69 -17.69 -4.72
C ARG A 284 -29.20 -17.55 -4.57
N GLU A 285 -29.70 -16.34 -4.39
CA GLU A 285 -31.15 -16.07 -4.27
C GLU A 285 -31.90 -16.40 -5.56
N SER A 286 -31.34 -16.08 -6.71
CA SER A 286 -31.93 -16.39 -8.01
C SER A 286 -32.11 -17.91 -8.22
N ARG A 287 -31.18 -18.71 -7.72
CA ARG A 287 -31.24 -20.16 -7.80
C ARG A 287 -32.22 -20.80 -6.80
N ARG A 288 -32.53 -20.13 -5.71
CA ARG A 288 -33.50 -20.60 -4.70
C ARG A 288 -34.97 -20.36 -5.10
N ARG A 289 -35.23 -19.44 -6.02
CA ARG A 289 -36.60 -19.20 -6.50
C ARG A 289 -37.04 -20.37 -7.36
N PRO A 290 -38.13 -21.08 -6.96
CA PRO A 290 -38.66 -22.17 -7.77
C PRO A 290 -39.04 -21.63 -9.14
N ARG A 291 -38.65 -22.32 -10.22
CA ARG A 291 -39.13 -22.02 -11.56
C ARG A 291 -40.64 -22.15 -11.52
N ARG A 292 -41.36 -21.01 -11.53
CA ARG A 292 -42.80 -21.04 -11.79
C ARG A 292 -42.98 -21.67 -13.17
N ARG A 293 -43.52 -22.87 -13.17
CA ARG A 293 -44.03 -23.51 -14.40
C ARG A 293 -45.32 -22.83 -14.84
#